data_0f82d69f31feba8d749d392b4bbf74c1
#
_entry.id   0f82d69f31feba8d749d392b4bbf74c1
#
_cell.length_a   1.000
_cell.length_b   1.000
_cell.length_c   1.000
_cell.angle_alpha   90.00
_cell.angle_beta   90.00
_cell.angle_gamma   90.00
#
_symmetry.space_group_name_H-M   'P 1'
#
loop_
_entity.id
_entity.type
_entity.pdbx_description
1 polymer ?
#
loop_
_entity_poly.entity_id
_entity_poly.type
_entity_poly.pdbx_seq_one_letter_code
_entity_poly.pdbx_strand_id
1 'polypeptide(L)'
;MTLMSGSCTPSIDLTQITPEVAEFIGQLQRQVSAQAQALAHKDAQIIWRDAKLEKLSFELARLKRWKFGTKTEAMSAQQRALFQDTLAEDEASLQTQLAALQAHLPESAKALKSPPRKPHRQALPEHLRRVEHRHEPHDTTCPNADCAQPMQRIGEEVSERLDIVPAEFFVHRHIYGKWACRCCQTLRQEPAQLEVIDGGVPASGLIAHTLISRFADHLPYYRQEQINARSGVHTPRSTLAAWAGAGGAALEPLYEAHRRFILSATELHADETPIPLLDPGSGKTKKAYMWAYARSPHDPHRGVIYEFCVGRGGQYPLAFLGGSKDRPVPEPPWQGTLLCDQYAGYNAVLDTSVYPQRKAAACAAHARRKFEELSHGGPSASALAQEALQRFARIYQAEGLLSAMSATQRQQARQQLCKPLWDELKVWMQLEGARVLAGTKVRQAIDYSLQAWDALTLHLSHGGVAVDNNHLEQQIKPWKLGAKNWLFIGSELAGQRAAIVMSLVQSAKMNGVEPWAYLRDVLARIHSHPNARIEELLPHCWKSASPTI
;
A
#
# COMPACT_ATOMS: atom_id res chain seq x y z
N MET A 1 -25.85 -43.07 -7.71
CA MET A 1 -27.15 -43.13 -6.99
C MET A 1 -27.56 -41.70 -6.72
N THR A 2 -28.43 -41.21 -7.56
CA THR A 2 -28.88 -39.80 -7.60
C THR A 2 -30.09 -39.70 -6.65
N LEU A 3 -29.93 -38.98 -5.54
CA LEU A 3 -31.05 -38.66 -4.66
C LEU A 3 -31.74 -37.38 -5.18
N MET A 4 -32.85 -37.58 -5.84
CA MET A 4 -33.83 -36.53 -6.12
C MET A 4 -34.57 -36.20 -4.82
N SER A 5 -34.28 -35.03 -4.20
CA SER A 5 -35.11 -34.47 -3.14
C SER A 5 -36.15 -33.52 -3.78
N GLY A 6 -37.32 -34.09 -4.08
CA GLY A 6 -38.49 -33.29 -4.40
C GLY A 6 -39.04 -32.63 -3.14
N SER A 7 -38.86 -31.32 -3.02
CA SER A 7 -39.54 -30.52 -1.99
C SER A 7 -40.99 -30.29 -2.41
N CYS A 8 -41.89 -31.10 -1.82
CA CYS A 8 -43.32 -30.82 -1.89
C CYS A 8 -43.65 -29.69 -0.92
N THR A 9 -43.67 -28.46 -1.41
CA THR A 9 -44.23 -27.32 -0.65
C THR A 9 -45.74 -27.40 -0.72
N PRO A 10 -46.47 -27.48 0.41
CA PRO A 10 -47.95 -27.42 0.38
C PRO A 10 -48.35 -26.03 -0.10
N SER A 11 -49.15 -25.97 -1.17
CA SER A 11 -49.79 -24.76 -1.62
C SER A 11 -50.88 -24.36 -0.63
N ILE A 12 -50.58 -23.40 0.24
CA ILE A 12 -51.53 -22.80 1.15
C ILE A 12 -52.37 -21.84 0.34
N ASP A 13 -53.70 -22.00 0.34
CA ASP A 13 -54.63 -21.09 -0.30
C ASP A 13 -54.66 -19.78 0.51
N LEU A 14 -54.08 -18.73 -0.05
CA LEU A 14 -53.94 -17.43 0.58
C LEU A 14 -55.25 -16.60 0.59
N THR A 15 -56.34 -17.09 0.02
CA THR A 15 -57.59 -16.34 -0.09
C THR A 15 -58.44 -16.32 1.19
N GLN A 16 -58.10 -17.13 2.20
CA GLN A 16 -58.82 -17.23 3.49
C GLN A 16 -58.07 -16.61 4.68
N ILE A 17 -56.98 -15.89 4.45
CA ILE A 17 -56.13 -15.32 5.48
C ILE A 17 -56.54 -13.87 5.80
N THR A 18 -56.64 -13.52 7.09
CA THR A 18 -56.90 -12.15 7.48
C THR A 18 -55.76 -11.22 7.03
N PRO A 19 -56.03 -9.93 6.73
CA PRO A 19 -55.02 -8.99 6.25
C PRO A 19 -53.81 -8.90 7.16
N GLU A 20 -53.97 -9.00 8.47
CA GLU A 20 -52.88 -8.98 9.48
C GLU A 20 -51.96 -10.20 9.38
N VAL A 21 -52.52 -11.38 9.14
CA VAL A 21 -51.75 -12.59 8.95
C VAL A 21 -50.99 -12.60 7.61
N ALA A 22 -51.61 -12.06 6.57
CA ALA A 22 -50.94 -11.88 5.27
C ALA A 22 -49.75 -10.92 5.36
N GLU A 23 -49.88 -9.83 6.10
CA GLU A 23 -48.80 -8.89 6.35
C GLU A 23 -47.65 -9.53 7.17
N PHE A 24 -47.99 -10.29 8.19
CA PHE A 24 -47.02 -11.02 9.01
C PHE A 24 -46.26 -12.08 8.19
N ILE A 25 -46.93 -12.84 7.33
CA ILE A 25 -46.31 -13.77 6.40
C ILE A 25 -45.37 -13.04 5.44
N GLY A 26 -45.78 -11.88 4.91
CA GLY A 26 -44.94 -11.03 4.08
C GLY A 26 -43.68 -10.50 4.80
N GLN A 27 -43.78 -10.17 6.10
CA GLN A 27 -42.65 -9.80 6.93
C GLN A 27 -41.69 -10.98 7.13
N LEU A 28 -42.22 -12.17 7.48
CA LEU A 28 -41.40 -13.38 7.63
C LEU A 28 -40.68 -13.77 6.34
N GLN A 29 -41.36 -13.69 5.19
CA GLN A 29 -40.75 -13.98 3.89
C GLN A 29 -39.63 -13.00 3.57
N ARG A 30 -39.78 -11.70 3.84
CA ARG A 30 -38.72 -10.71 3.70
C ARG A 30 -37.55 -10.99 4.63
N GLN A 31 -37.83 -11.37 5.88
CA GLN A 31 -36.80 -11.73 6.86
C GLN A 31 -36.03 -12.99 6.45
N VAL A 32 -36.70 -14.03 6.00
CA VAL A 32 -36.08 -15.27 5.49
C VAL A 32 -35.25 -15.00 4.24
N SER A 33 -35.75 -14.18 3.32
CA SER A 33 -34.98 -13.77 2.13
C SER A 33 -33.72 -12.98 2.49
N ALA A 34 -33.83 -12.04 3.41
CA ALA A 34 -32.68 -11.25 3.89
C ALA A 34 -31.65 -12.15 4.62
N GLN A 35 -32.11 -13.11 5.42
CA GLN A 35 -31.24 -14.10 6.07
C GLN A 35 -30.57 -15.02 5.06
N ALA A 36 -31.28 -15.47 4.03
CA ALA A 36 -30.71 -16.30 2.97
C ALA A 36 -29.64 -15.54 2.17
N GLN A 37 -29.88 -14.27 1.86
CA GLN A 37 -28.86 -13.42 1.22
C GLN A 37 -27.63 -13.20 2.13
N ALA A 38 -27.85 -12.95 3.42
CA ALA A 38 -26.75 -12.81 4.38
C ALA A 38 -25.94 -14.11 4.55
N LEU A 39 -26.59 -15.27 4.53
CA LEU A 39 -25.92 -16.57 4.55
C LEU A 39 -25.11 -16.79 3.28
N ALA A 40 -25.68 -16.58 2.10
CA ALA A 40 -24.96 -16.70 0.83
C ALA A 40 -23.73 -15.79 0.76
N HIS A 41 -23.84 -14.55 1.28
CA HIS A 41 -22.70 -13.64 1.38
C HIS A 41 -21.62 -14.18 2.35
N LYS A 42 -22.02 -14.74 3.49
CA LYS A 42 -21.08 -15.36 4.44
C LYS A 42 -20.41 -16.60 3.85
N ASP A 43 -21.15 -17.44 3.12
CA ASP A 43 -20.60 -18.62 2.45
C ASP A 43 -19.56 -18.24 1.40
N ALA A 44 -19.83 -17.20 0.60
CA ALA A 44 -18.86 -16.66 -0.34
C ALA A 44 -17.59 -16.12 0.36
N GLN A 45 -17.75 -15.47 1.52
CA GLN A 45 -16.61 -15.02 2.32
C GLN A 45 -15.79 -16.20 2.89
N ILE A 46 -16.45 -17.27 3.32
CA ILE A 46 -15.79 -18.48 3.81
C ILE A 46 -14.98 -19.14 2.70
N ILE A 47 -15.58 -19.36 1.53
CA ILE A 47 -14.89 -19.94 0.35
C ILE A 47 -13.66 -19.11 -0.02
N TRP A 48 -13.79 -17.78 -0.07
CA TRP A 48 -12.67 -16.89 -0.35
C TRP A 48 -11.57 -16.98 0.71
N ARG A 49 -11.94 -17.03 2.01
CA ARG A 49 -10.98 -17.20 3.12
C ARG A 49 -10.24 -18.53 3.04
N ASP A 50 -10.96 -19.62 2.76
CA ASP A 50 -10.36 -20.95 2.67
C ASP A 50 -9.35 -21.03 1.52
N ALA A 51 -9.70 -20.49 0.36
CA ALA A 51 -8.78 -20.37 -0.78
C ALA A 51 -7.55 -19.52 -0.44
N LYS A 52 -7.73 -18.41 0.29
CA LYS A 52 -6.62 -17.55 0.74
C LYS A 52 -5.74 -18.26 1.77
N LEU A 53 -6.33 -19.00 2.72
CA LEU A 53 -5.60 -19.81 3.70
C LEU A 53 -4.75 -20.89 3.03
N GLU A 54 -5.32 -21.59 2.06
CA GLU A 54 -4.61 -22.63 1.30
C GLU A 54 -3.42 -22.03 0.54
N LYS A 55 -3.63 -20.91 -0.17
CA LYS A 55 -2.58 -20.20 -0.88
C LYS A 55 -1.44 -19.76 0.05
N LEU A 56 -1.76 -19.11 1.17
CA LEU A 56 -0.77 -18.62 2.13
C LEU A 56 -0.01 -19.77 2.79
N SER A 57 -0.70 -20.88 3.11
CA SER A 57 -0.08 -22.08 3.68
C SER A 57 0.87 -22.74 2.68
N PHE A 58 0.52 -22.77 1.41
CA PHE A 58 1.38 -23.27 0.34
C PHE A 58 2.64 -22.40 0.17
N GLU A 59 2.48 -21.06 0.14
CA GLU A 59 3.60 -20.12 0.03
C GLU A 59 4.53 -20.22 1.24
N LEU A 60 3.99 -20.31 2.45
CA LEU A 60 4.77 -20.52 3.67
C LEU A 60 5.56 -21.83 3.63
N ALA A 61 4.93 -22.92 3.18
CA ALA A 61 5.61 -24.21 3.02
C ALA A 61 6.70 -24.16 1.94
N ARG A 62 6.50 -23.37 0.87
CA ARG A 62 7.48 -23.12 -0.19
C ARG A 62 8.68 -22.36 0.36
N LEU A 63 8.46 -21.27 1.10
CA LEU A 63 9.51 -20.46 1.73
C LEU A 63 10.33 -21.28 2.74
N LYS A 64 9.65 -22.06 3.58
CA LYS A 64 10.32 -22.98 4.53
C LYS A 64 11.20 -24.00 3.81
N ARG A 65 10.74 -24.60 2.71
CA ARG A 65 11.57 -25.50 1.90
C ARG A 65 12.80 -24.81 1.33
N TRP A 66 12.68 -23.56 0.90
CA TRP A 66 13.80 -22.80 0.38
C TRP A 66 14.82 -22.46 1.46
N LYS A 67 14.36 -22.07 2.65
CA LYS A 67 15.24 -21.75 3.79
C LYS A 67 16.13 -22.93 4.18
N PHE A 68 15.63 -24.17 4.04
CA PHE A 68 16.35 -25.37 4.44
C PHE A 68 16.94 -26.18 3.26
N GLY A 69 16.64 -25.85 2.02
CA GLY A 69 16.89 -26.72 0.85
C GLY A 69 17.98 -26.29 -0.13
N THR A 70 18.49 -25.07 -0.08
CA THR A 70 19.44 -24.62 -1.12
C THR A 70 20.64 -23.89 -0.55
N LYS A 71 21.82 -24.51 -0.66
CA LYS A 71 23.10 -23.80 -0.64
C LYS A 71 23.28 -23.10 -1.99
N THR A 72 23.02 -21.80 -2.04
CA THR A 72 23.27 -20.99 -3.25
C THR A 72 24.75 -20.61 -3.29
N GLU A 73 25.57 -21.43 -3.91
CA GLU A 73 27.03 -21.25 -4.02
C GLU A 73 27.46 -20.04 -4.85
N ALA A 74 26.57 -19.52 -5.71
CA ALA A 74 26.85 -18.43 -6.65
C ALA A 74 26.60 -17.00 -6.14
N MET A 75 26.09 -16.82 -4.90
CA MET A 75 25.77 -15.50 -4.34
C MET A 75 26.89 -14.98 -3.45
N SER A 76 27.19 -13.66 -3.55
CA SER A 76 28.10 -13.00 -2.61
C SER A 76 27.57 -13.07 -1.17
N ALA A 77 28.45 -12.93 -0.16
CA ALA A 77 28.04 -12.92 1.24
C ALA A 77 26.98 -11.85 1.54
N GLN A 78 27.09 -10.68 0.91
CA GLN A 78 26.14 -9.58 1.06
C GLN A 78 24.78 -9.89 0.41
N GLN A 79 24.76 -10.51 -0.76
CA GLN A 79 23.55 -10.95 -1.43
C GLN A 79 22.84 -12.06 -0.66
N ARG A 80 23.61 -13.02 -0.07
CA ARG A 80 23.04 -14.05 0.82
C ARG A 80 22.39 -13.48 2.06
N ALA A 81 23.02 -12.47 2.67
CA ALA A 81 22.45 -11.80 3.83
C ALA A 81 21.10 -11.12 3.50
N LEU A 82 21.04 -10.35 2.40
CA LEU A 82 19.81 -9.71 1.94
C LEU A 82 18.71 -10.71 1.56
N PHE A 83 19.09 -11.85 0.97
CA PHE A 83 18.14 -12.92 0.68
C PHE A 83 17.52 -13.52 1.94
N GLN A 84 18.35 -13.76 2.98
CA GLN A 84 17.86 -14.26 4.27
C GLN A 84 16.93 -13.26 4.95
N ASP A 85 17.25 -11.96 4.88
CA ASP A 85 16.42 -10.88 5.42
C ASP A 85 15.05 -10.86 4.77
N THR A 86 15.00 -10.94 3.45
CA THR A 86 13.73 -10.92 2.70
C THR A 86 12.91 -12.18 2.93
N LEU A 87 13.57 -13.34 3.03
CA LEU A 87 12.88 -14.59 3.31
C LEU A 87 12.21 -14.59 4.71
N ALA A 88 12.88 -13.99 5.70
CA ALA A 88 12.33 -13.84 7.05
C ALA A 88 11.15 -12.84 7.07
N GLU A 89 11.23 -11.76 6.28
CA GLU A 89 10.14 -10.79 6.08
C GLU A 89 8.90 -11.46 5.50
N ASP A 90 9.06 -12.24 4.44
CA ASP A 90 7.97 -12.98 3.80
C ASP A 90 7.35 -14.01 4.76
N GLU A 91 8.17 -14.77 5.49
CA GLU A 91 7.72 -15.75 6.46
C GLU A 91 6.87 -15.08 7.55
N ALA A 92 7.32 -13.96 8.11
CA ALA A 92 6.59 -13.21 9.13
C ALA A 92 5.28 -12.62 8.60
N SER A 93 5.31 -12.07 7.40
CA SER A 93 4.11 -11.53 6.73
C SER A 93 3.05 -12.62 6.53
N LEU A 94 3.45 -13.78 6.01
CA LEU A 94 2.53 -14.91 5.82
C LEU A 94 1.99 -15.47 7.14
N GLN A 95 2.83 -15.55 8.17
CA GLN A 95 2.40 -15.98 9.51
C GLN A 95 1.37 -15.02 10.11
N THR A 96 1.59 -13.71 9.98
CA THR A 96 0.64 -12.68 10.46
C THR A 96 -0.70 -12.79 9.74
N GLN A 97 -0.70 -12.96 8.42
CA GLN A 97 -1.92 -13.12 7.63
C GLN A 97 -2.67 -14.41 7.99
N LEU A 98 -1.95 -15.51 8.19
CA LEU A 98 -2.53 -16.79 8.62
C LEU A 98 -3.15 -16.67 10.02
N ALA A 99 -2.46 -16.02 10.97
CA ALA A 99 -2.98 -15.80 12.31
C ALA A 99 -4.26 -14.94 12.30
N ALA A 100 -4.27 -13.85 11.53
CA ALA A 100 -5.44 -12.99 11.37
C ALA A 100 -6.65 -13.74 10.77
N LEU A 101 -6.43 -14.60 9.78
CA LEU A 101 -7.50 -15.41 9.19
C LEU A 101 -7.99 -16.50 10.13
N GLN A 102 -7.10 -17.14 10.91
CA GLN A 102 -7.42 -18.19 11.87
C GLN A 102 -8.13 -17.66 13.12
N ALA A 103 -7.90 -16.40 13.51
CA ALA A 103 -8.58 -15.79 14.65
C ALA A 103 -10.11 -15.74 14.50
N HIS A 104 -10.60 -15.78 13.27
CA HIS A 104 -12.04 -15.77 12.95
C HIS A 104 -12.64 -17.15 12.68
N LEU A 105 -11.89 -18.24 12.89
CA LEU A 105 -12.41 -19.60 12.75
C LEU A 105 -13.07 -20.06 14.07
N PRO A 106 -14.21 -20.79 14.02
CA PRO A 106 -14.82 -21.35 15.20
C PRO A 106 -13.88 -22.35 15.90
N GLU A 107 -13.96 -22.44 17.24
CA GLU A 107 -13.06 -23.27 18.06
C GLU A 107 -13.03 -24.76 17.67
N SER A 108 -14.11 -25.29 17.12
CA SER A 108 -14.18 -26.66 16.64
C SER A 108 -13.20 -26.99 15.48
N ALA A 109 -12.77 -26.00 14.72
CA ALA A 109 -11.80 -26.17 13.64
C ALA A 109 -10.33 -26.06 14.10
N LYS A 110 -10.08 -25.64 15.35
CA LYS A 110 -8.74 -25.47 15.93
C LYS A 110 -8.14 -26.74 16.53
N ALA A 111 -8.91 -27.83 16.65
CA ALA A 111 -8.60 -28.98 17.51
C ALA A 111 -7.61 -30.00 16.95
N LEU A 112 -6.92 -29.78 15.84
CA LEU A 112 -6.07 -30.80 15.19
C LEU A 112 -4.58 -30.45 15.07
N LYS A 113 -4.03 -29.54 15.88
CA LYS A 113 -2.58 -29.29 15.87
C LYS A 113 -1.97 -29.44 17.25
N SER A 114 -0.95 -30.31 17.35
CA SER A 114 -0.08 -30.43 18.53
C SER A 114 0.41 -29.06 18.94
N PRO A 115 0.46 -28.74 20.25
CA PRO A 115 0.88 -27.42 20.71
C PRO A 115 2.29 -27.12 20.20
N PRO A 116 2.52 -25.98 19.53
CA PRO A 116 3.85 -25.57 19.17
C PRO A 116 4.66 -25.36 20.46
N ARG A 117 5.88 -25.88 20.54
CA ARG A 117 6.84 -25.52 21.59
C ARG A 117 6.93 -24.01 21.61
N LYS A 118 6.49 -23.39 22.71
CA LYS A 118 6.61 -21.94 22.91
C LYS A 118 8.08 -21.56 22.76
N PRO A 119 8.44 -20.70 21.81
CA PRO A 119 9.83 -20.20 21.76
C PRO A 119 10.12 -19.52 23.09
N HIS A 120 11.24 -19.89 23.72
CA HIS A 120 11.67 -19.29 24.97
C HIS A 120 12.03 -17.84 24.67
N ARG A 121 11.27 -16.89 25.19
CA ARG A 121 11.56 -15.46 25.02
C ARG A 121 12.87 -15.15 25.76
N GLN A 122 13.81 -14.54 25.06
CA GLN A 122 15.00 -13.98 25.66
C GLN A 122 14.58 -12.76 26.50
N ALA A 123 15.03 -12.68 27.73
CA ALA A 123 14.74 -11.54 28.59
C ALA A 123 15.28 -10.25 27.97
N LEU A 124 14.51 -9.17 28.07
CA LEU A 124 14.96 -7.85 27.60
C LEU A 124 16.08 -7.31 28.50
N PRO A 125 17.10 -6.60 27.94
CA PRO A 125 18.23 -6.09 28.71
C PRO A 125 17.80 -5.22 29.88
N GLU A 126 18.36 -5.49 31.07
CA GLU A 126 17.95 -4.82 32.32
C GLU A 126 18.29 -3.32 32.37
N HIS A 127 19.34 -2.89 31.62
CA HIS A 127 19.80 -1.51 31.58
C HIS A 127 18.86 -0.56 30.82
N LEU A 128 17.88 -1.08 30.06
CA LEU A 128 16.93 -0.23 29.32
C LEU A 128 15.88 0.34 30.24
N ARG A 129 15.52 1.61 30.02
CA ARG A 129 14.45 2.29 30.73
C ARG A 129 13.11 1.55 30.54
N ARG A 130 12.36 1.32 31.65
CA ARG A 130 11.01 0.78 31.63
C ARG A 130 10.02 1.91 31.77
N VAL A 131 9.07 1.98 30.84
CA VAL A 131 7.89 2.85 30.92
C VAL A 131 6.71 1.97 31.30
N GLU A 132 6.19 2.16 32.51
CA GLU A 132 5.07 1.35 33.02
C GLU A 132 3.73 1.89 32.51
N HIS A 133 2.92 1.01 31.94
CA HIS A 133 1.53 1.27 31.61
C HIS A 133 0.67 0.32 32.46
N ARG A 134 -0.11 0.89 33.36
CA ARG A 134 -1.02 0.13 34.22
C ARG A 134 -2.40 0.08 33.60
N HIS A 135 -2.87 -1.12 33.32
CA HIS A 135 -4.19 -1.38 32.74
C HIS A 135 -5.07 -1.97 33.84
N GLU A 136 -6.01 -1.20 34.32
CA GLU A 136 -6.97 -1.60 35.34
C GLU A 136 -8.38 -1.54 34.72
N PRO A 137 -9.30 -2.46 35.08
CA PRO A 137 -10.69 -2.37 34.68
C PRO A 137 -11.29 -1.03 35.14
N HIS A 138 -12.07 -0.38 34.27
CA HIS A 138 -12.78 0.86 34.62
C HIS A 138 -13.78 0.66 35.76
N ASP A 139 -14.35 -0.55 35.86
CA ASP A 139 -15.25 -0.95 36.90
C ASP A 139 -14.72 -2.22 37.58
N THR A 140 -14.44 -2.09 38.87
CA THR A 140 -13.97 -3.16 39.74
C THR A 140 -15.10 -3.75 40.60
N THR A 141 -16.36 -3.45 40.27
CA THR A 141 -17.53 -4.07 40.89
C THR A 141 -17.73 -5.48 40.30
N CYS A 142 -18.16 -6.42 41.14
CA CYS A 142 -18.43 -7.77 40.68
C CYS A 142 -19.53 -7.76 39.59
N PRO A 143 -19.32 -8.33 38.42
CA PRO A 143 -20.30 -8.34 37.30
C PRO A 143 -21.49 -9.25 37.57
N ASN A 144 -21.47 -10.07 38.62
CA ASN A 144 -22.61 -10.87 39.01
C ASN A 144 -23.65 -9.96 39.70
N ALA A 145 -24.84 -9.84 39.09
CA ALA A 145 -25.91 -8.96 39.54
C ALA A 145 -26.34 -9.23 40.99
N ASP A 146 -26.25 -10.48 41.45
CA ASP A 146 -26.62 -10.88 42.81
C ASP A 146 -25.54 -10.54 43.86
N CYS A 147 -24.32 -10.18 43.42
CA CYS A 147 -23.19 -9.90 44.31
C CYS A 147 -22.88 -8.41 44.41
N ALA A 148 -22.67 -7.71 43.30
CA ALA A 148 -22.39 -6.27 43.18
C ALA A 148 -21.36 -5.71 44.20
N GLN A 149 -20.50 -6.56 44.80
CA GLN A 149 -19.48 -6.16 45.77
C GLN A 149 -18.19 -5.69 45.06
N PRO A 150 -17.41 -4.76 45.67
CA PRO A 150 -16.12 -4.38 45.14
C PRO A 150 -15.15 -5.57 45.13
N MET A 151 -14.48 -5.78 43.99
CA MET A 151 -13.50 -6.85 43.80
C MET A 151 -12.15 -6.44 44.43
N GLN A 152 -11.38 -7.44 44.87
CA GLN A 152 -10.01 -7.22 45.37
C GLN A 152 -9.00 -7.62 44.30
N ARG A 153 -7.95 -6.82 44.14
CA ARG A 153 -6.79 -7.15 43.28
C ARG A 153 -6.04 -8.36 43.85
N ILE A 154 -5.92 -9.44 43.08
CA ILE A 154 -5.30 -10.71 43.51
C ILE A 154 -3.94 -10.96 42.85
N GLY A 155 -3.54 -10.15 41.88
CA GLY A 155 -2.28 -10.31 41.19
C GLY A 155 -2.16 -9.37 39.98
N GLU A 156 -1.09 -9.55 39.23
CA GLU A 156 -0.84 -8.85 37.98
C GLU A 156 -0.18 -9.79 36.97
N GLU A 157 -0.43 -9.54 35.71
CA GLU A 157 0.31 -10.14 34.59
C GLU A 157 1.17 -9.05 33.96
N VAL A 158 2.47 -9.32 33.80
CA VAL A 158 3.42 -8.36 33.24
C VAL A 158 3.81 -8.80 31.84
N SER A 159 3.62 -7.90 30.86
CA SER A 159 4.08 -8.07 29.50
C SER A 159 5.05 -6.95 29.14
N GLU A 160 6.25 -7.28 28.66
CA GLU A 160 7.26 -6.30 28.27
C GLU A 160 7.39 -6.23 26.74
N ARG A 161 7.52 -5.00 26.20
CA ARG A 161 7.73 -4.74 24.78
C ARG A 161 8.86 -3.75 24.59
N LEU A 162 9.72 -4.00 23.61
CA LEU A 162 10.83 -3.12 23.25
C LEU A 162 10.33 -2.02 22.31
N ASP A 163 10.63 -0.78 22.62
CA ASP A 163 10.35 0.38 21.76
C ASP A 163 11.59 1.27 21.64
N ILE A 164 11.53 2.31 20.78
CA ILE A 164 12.62 3.23 20.48
C ILE A 164 12.11 4.67 20.34
N VAL A 165 12.79 5.60 20.98
CA VAL A 165 12.86 6.99 20.52
C VAL A 165 14.07 7.07 19.61
N PRO A 166 14.07 7.82 18.48
CA PRO A 166 15.24 7.90 17.62
C PRO A 166 16.52 8.16 18.44
N ALA A 167 17.49 7.24 18.33
CA ALA A 167 18.72 7.13 19.10
C ALA A 167 18.63 6.59 20.54
N GLU A 168 17.48 6.23 21.09
CA GLU A 168 17.33 5.63 22.41
C GLU A 168 16.37 4.44 22.37
N PHE A 169 16.77 3.29 22.92
CA PHE A 169 15.89 2.15 23.15
C PHE A 169 15.33 2.20 24.57
N PHE A 170 14.03 1.95 24.71
CA PHE A 170 13.36 1.82 26.00
C PHE A 170 12.32 0.69 25.96
N VAL A 171 11.87 0.25 27.13
CA VAL A 171 10.93 -0.86 27.27
C VAL A 171 9.60 -0.37 27.80
N HIS A 172 8.52 -0.65 27.10
CA HIS A 172 7.17 -0.53 27.62
C HIS A 172 6.88 -1.75 28.51
N ARG A 173 6.58 -1.51 29.78
CA ARG A 173 6.20 -2.54 30.75
C ARG A 173 4.70 -2.44 31.00
N HIS A 174 3.93 -3.35 30.41
CA HIS A 174 2.48 -3.41 30.58
C HIS A 174 2.13 -4.29 31.76
N ILE A 175 1.38 -3.74 32.74
CA ILE A 175 1.00 -4.41 33.98
C ILE A 175 -0.52 -4.52 34.00
N TYR A 176 -1.04 -5.73 33.89
CA TYR A 176 -2.47 -6.02 33.90
C TYR A 176 -2.88 -6.56 35.25
N GLY A 177 -3.61 -5.75 36.07
CA GLY A 177 -4.09 -6.15 37.36
C GLY A 177 -5.14 -7.26 37.26
N LYS A 178 -5.01 -8.29 38.11
CA LYS A 178 -6.00 -9.37 38.26
C LYS A 178 -6.86 -9.10 39.49
N TRP A 179 -8.15 -8.96 39.27
CA TRP A 179 -9.11 -8.64 40.30
C TRP A 179 -10.01 -9.84 40.56
N ALA A 180 -10.25 -10.16 41.86
CA ALA A 180 -11.14 -11.24 42.26
C ALA A 180 -12.21 -10.73 43.22
N CYS A 181 -13.44 -11.20 43.03
CA CYS A 181 -14.50 -11.02 43.99
C CYS A 181 -14.35 -12.02 45.14
N ARG A 182 -14.26 -11.56 46.39
CA ARG A 182 -14.17 -12.45 47.55
C ARG A 182 -15.44 -13.23 47.82
N CYS A 183 -16.59 -12.73 47.36
CA CYS A 183 -17.89 -13.38 47.58
C CYS A 183 -18.13 -14.50 46.59
N CYS A 184 -18.08 -14.21 45.29
CA CYS A 184 -18.42 -15.19 44.22
C CYS A 184 -17.22 -15.73 43.44
N GLN A 185 -15.99 -15.38 43.80
CA GLN A 185 -14.72 -15.81 43.19
C GLN A 185 -14.60 -15.47 41.67
N THR A 186 -15.46 -14.58 41.17
CA THR A 186 -15.37 -14.12 39.78
C THR A 186 -14.07 -13.34 39.60
N LEU A 187 -13.34 -13.66 38.48
CA LEU A 187 -12.10 -13.01 38.08
C LEU A 187 -12.37 -11.97 37.01
N ARG A 188 -11.68 -10.84 37.09
CA ARG A 188 -11.67 -9.79 36.08
C ARG A 188 -10.25 -9.29 35.86
N GLN A 189 -9.89 -9.14 34.58
CA GLN A 189 -8.63 -8.59 34.13
C GLN A 189 -8.88 -7.82 32.84
N GLU A 190 -8.22 -6.68 32.66
CA GLU A 190 -8.26 -5.95 31.39
C GLU A 190 -7.61 -6.81 30.30
N PRO A 191 -8.25 -6.99 29.11
CA PRO A 191 -7.65 -7.72 28.03
C PRO A 191 -6.37 -7.05 27.53
N ALA A 192 -5.40 -7.85 27.08
CA ALA A 192 -4.18 -7.35 26.48
C ALA A 192 -4.49 -6.56 25.20
N GLN A 193 -3.78 -5.46 25.00
CA GLN A 193 -3.90 -4.65 23.79
C GLN A 193 -3.48 -5.48 22.56
N LEU A 194 -4.19 -5.26 21.45
CA LEU A 194 -3.85 -5.86 20.19
C LEU A 194 -2.57 -5.20 19.64
N GLU A 195 -1.64 -6.02 19.21
CA GLU A 195 -0.35 -5.59 18.70
C GLU A 195 -0.11 -6.14 17.28
N VAL A 196 0.74 -5.47 16.51
CA VAL A 196 1.11 -5.89 15.15
C VAL A 196 1.68 -7.33 15.14
N ILE A 197 2.44 -7.67 16.17
CA ILE A 197 3.00 -9.02 16.36
C ILE A 197 2.53 -9.51 17.72
N ASP A 198 1.52 -10.38 17.71
CA ASP A 198 1.00 -10.95 18.94
C ASP A 198 2.08 -11.70 19.71
N GLY A 199 2.18 -11.35 21.00
CA GLY A 199 3.25 -11.85 21.85
C GLY A 199 4.66 -11.49 21.38
N GLY A 200 4.83 -10.57 20.43
CA GLY A 200 6.12 -10.08 19.92
C GLY A 200 6.87 -9.18 20.90
N VAL A 201 8.16 -8.96 20.61
CA VAL A 201 9.02 -8.05 21.39
C VAL A 201 8.86 -6.58 20.96
N PRO A 202 8.73 -6.24 19.64
CA PRO A 202 8.74 -4.85 19.22
C PRO A 202 7.41 -4.16 19.50
N ALA A 203 7.46 -2.97 20.03
CA ALA A 203 6.35 -2.04 20.05
C ALA A 203 6.18 -1.39 18.66
N SER A 204 5.03 -0.74 18.41
CA SER A 204 4.72 -0.10 17.13
C SER A 204 5.76 0.93 16.68
N GLY A 205 6.38 1.67 17.63
CA GLY A 205 7.44 2.63 17.34
C GLY A 205 8.71 2.00 16.79
N LEU A 206 9.09 0.82 17.28
CA LEU A 206 10.28 0.11 16.81
C LEU A 206 10.03 -0.53 15.43
N ILE A 207 8.83 -1.04 15.18
CA ILE A 207 8.43 -1.50 13.84
C ILE A 207 8.46 -0.33 12.86
N ALA A 208 7.84 0.81 13.22
CA ALA A 208 7.86 2.02 12.39
C ALA A 208 9.29 2.48 12.09
N HIS A 209 10.18 2.50 13.10
CA HIS A 209 11.59 2.84 12.91
C HIS A 209 12.29 1.89 11.93
N THR A 210 12.05 0.59 12.05
CA THR A 210 12.63 -0.42 11.14
C THR A 210 12.17 -0.19 9.69
N LEU A 211 10.88 0.11 9.49
CA LEU A 211 10.30 0.41 8.18
C LEU A 211 10.87 1.70 7.59
N ILE A 212 10.88 2.79 8.36
CA ILE A 212 11.42 4.09 7.89
C ILE A 212 12.89 3.97 7.55
N SER A 213 13.69 3.38 8.43
CA SER A 213 15.11 3.17 8.18
C SER A 213 15.38 2.40 6.90
N ARG A 214 14.57 1.37 6.59
CA ARG A 214 14.74 0.59 5.36
C ARG A 214 14.25 1.32 4.12
N PHE A 215 13.04 1.85 4.15
CA PHE A 215 12.34 2.30 2.96
C PHE A 215 12.51 3.80 2.69
N ALA A 216 12.59 4.64 3.73
CA ALA A 216 12.77 6.07 3.59
C ALA A 216 14.26 6.49 3.65
N ASP A 217 15.05 5.83 4.53
CA ASP A 217 16.47 6.14 4.74
C ASP A 217 17.38 5.17 3.96
N HIS A 218 16.78 4.19 3.28
CA HIS A 218 17.45 3.20 2.42
C HIS A 218 18.49 2.33 3.13
N LEU A 219 18.38 2.13 4.46
CA LEU A 219 19.30 1.32 5.25
C LEU A 219 18.94 -0.17 5.14
N PRO A 220 19.83 -1.01 4.60
CA PRO A 220 19.67 -2.47 4.64
C PRO A 220 19.64 -2.98 6.09
N TYR A 221 18.93 -4.09 6.35
CA TYR A 221 18.80 -4.64 7.71
C TYR A 221 20.14 -4.96 8.38
N TYR A 222 21.16 -5.39 7.63
CA TYR A 222 22.47 -5.65 8.20
C TYR A 222 23.13 -4.37 8.77
N ARG A 223 22.87 -3.19 8.19
CA ARG A 223 23.33 -1.92 8.75
C ARG A 223 22.51 -1.52 9.96
N GLN A 224 21.19 -1.72 9.94
CA GLN A 224 20.32 -1.49 11.09
C GLN A 224 20.73 -2.38 12.28
N GLU A 225 21.01 -3.68 12.05
CA GLU A 225 21.56 -4.60 13.06
C GLU A 225 22.82 -4.02 13.71
N GLN A 226 23.77 -3.53 12.91
CA GLN A 226 25.00 -2.92 13.41
C GLN A 226 24.76 -1.60 14.15
N ILE A 227 23.79 -0.79 13.71
CA ILE A 227 23.41 0.46 14.38
C ILE A 227 22.81 0.15 15.74
N ASN A 228 21.85 -0.77 15.81
CA ASN A 228 21.20 -1.18 17.05
C ASN A 228 22.19 -1.77 18.06
N ALA A 229 23.15 -2.59 17.58
CA ALA A 229 24.20 -3.17 18.41
C ALA A 229 25.07 -2.10 19.10
N ARG A 230 25.33 -0.95 18.45
CA ARG A 230 26.05 0.17 19.08
C ARG A 230 25.29 0.80 20.24
N SER A 231 23.97 0.69 20.25
CA SER A 231 23.10 1.14 21.35
C SER A 231 22.86 0.03 22.39
N GLY A 232 23.63 -1.06 22.35
CA GLY A 232 23.53 -2.18 23.29
C GLY A 232 22.35 -3.14 23.03
N VAL A 233 21.65 -3.00 21.91
CA VAL A 233 20.52 -3.86 21.56
C VAL A 233 20.89 -4.70 20.33
N HIS A 234 21.10 -6.00 20.55
CA HIS A 234 21.37 -6.92 19.46
C HIS A 234 20.07 -7.43 18.85
N THR A 235 19.74 -6.96 17.65
CA THR A 235 18.57 -7.39 16.89
C THR A 235 19.04 -8.01 15.58
N PRO A 236 18.98 -9.34 15.42
CA PRO A 236 19.38 -9.99 14.18
C PRO A 236 18.62 -9.45 12.96
N ARG A 237 19.32 -9.35 11.82
CA ARG A 237 18.72 -8.88 10.56
C ARG A 237 17.48 -9.66 10.15
N SER A 238 17.44 -10.97 10.42
CA SER A 238 16.27 -11.81 10.17
C SER A 238 15.06 -11.39 11.02
N THR A 239 15.30 -10.96 12.25
CA THR A 239 14.27 -10.42 13.15
C THR A 239 13.75 -9.07 12.64
N LEU A 240 14.64 -8.17 12.22
CA LEU A 240 14.25 -6.88 11.62
C LEU A 240 13.41 -7.09 10.36
N ALA A 241 13.82 -8.02 9.50
CA ALA A 241 13.08 -8.38 8.31
C ALA A 241 11.69 -8.97 8.65
N ALA A 242 11.60 -9.81 9.68
CA ALA A 242 10.34 -10.35 10.17
C ALA A 242 9.40 -9.25 10.69
N TRP A 243 9.92 -8.28 11.44
CA TRP A 243 9.14 -7.14 11.92
C TRP A 243 8.64 -6.26 10.78
N ALA A 244 9.49 -6.00 9.79
CA ALA A 244 9.09 -5.24 8.60
C ALA A 244 8.01 -5.96 7.80
N GLY A 245 8.11 -7.28 7.66
CA GLY A 245 7.09 -8.09 7.00
C GLY A 245 5.74 -8.05 7.72
N ALA A 246 5.75 -8.19 9.04
CA ALA A 246 4.55 -8.09 9.87
C ALA A 246 3.92 -6.69 9.80
N GLY A 247 4.74 -5.63 9.92
CA GLY A 247 4.29 -4.24 9.79
C GLY A 247 3.66 -3.95 8.43
N GLY A 248 4.31 -4.42 7.35
CA GLY A 248 3.75 -4.28 5.99
C GLY A 248 2.43 -5.04 5.82
N ALA A 249 2.28 -6.22 6.43
CA ALA A 249 1.04 -6.97 6.42
C ALA A 249 -0.10 -6.27 7.18
N ALA A 250 0.21 -5.73 8.36
CA ALA A 250 -0.77 -5.00 9.17
C ALA A 250 -1.33 -3.75 8.46
N LEU A 251 -0.54 -3.12 7.60
CA LEU A 251 -0.92 -1.93 6.84
C LEU A 251 -1.76 -2.21 5.58
N GLU A 252 -1.98 -3.48 5.21
CA GLU A 252 -2.72 -3.85 3.99
C GLU A 252 -4.14 -3.27 3.92
N PRO A 253 -4.97 -3.29 4.99
CA PRO A 253 -6.31 -2.69 4.96
C PRO A 253 -6.27 -1.18 4.69
N LEU A 254 -5.29 -0.48 5.26
CA LEU A 254 -5.10 0.95 5.05
C LEU A 254 -4.59 1.24 3.63
N TYR A 255 -3.74 0.38 3.06
CA TYR A 255 -3.32 0.48 1.67
C TYR A 255 -4.51 0.35 0.70
N GLU A 256 -5.44 -0.55 0.94
CA GLU A 256 -6.65 -0.68 0.12
C GLU A 256 -7.57 0.56 0.26
N ALA A 257 -7.67 1.14 1.45
CA ALA A 257 -8.36 2.42 1.62
C ALA A 257 -7.64 3.56 0.87
N HIS A 258 -6.30 3.57 0.92
CA HIS A 258 -5.48 4.54 0.19
C HIS A 258 -5.61 4.36 -1.33
N ARG A 259 -5.73 3.11 -1.81
CA ARG A 259 -6.02 2.82 -3.23
C ARG A 259 -7.35 3.45 -3.66
N ARG A 260 -8.41 3.27 -2.88
CA ARG A 260 -9.71 3.92 -3.17
C ARG A 260 -9.60 5.43 -3.21
N PHE A 261 -8.87 6.03 -2.25
CA PHE A 261 -8.60 7.46 -2.24
C PHE A 261 -7.86 7.93 -3.50
N ILE A 262 -6.83 7.21 -3.95
CA ILE A 262 -6.13 7.56 -5.21
C ILE A 262 -7.10 7.48 -6.40
N LEU A 263 -7.87 6.40 -6.49
CA LEU A 263 -8.82 6.18 -7.59
C LEU A 263 -10.05 7.11 -7.56
N SER A 264 -10.28 7.85 -6.50
CA SER A 264 -11.34 8.87 -6.46
C SER A 264 -10.96 10.18 -7.19
N ALA A 265 -9.68 10.32 -7.59
CA ALA A 265 -9.23 11.49 -8.34
C ALA A 265 -9.67 11.45 -9.81
N THR A 266 -9.98 12.60 -10.37
CA THR A 266 -10.29 12.77 -11.80
C THR A 266 -9.04 12.89 -12.67
N GLU A 267 -7.92 13.30 -12.09
CA GLU A 267 -6.61 13.38 -12.75
C GLU A 267 -5.60 12.50 -12.02
N LEU A 268 -5.05 11.53 -12.74
CA LEU A 268 -3.99 10.67 -12.25
C LEU A 268 -2.73 10.77 -13.11
N HIS A 269 -1.61 10.64 -12.45
CA HIS A 269 -0.30 10.45 -13.06
C HIS A 269 0.06 8.97 -12.96
N ALA A 270 0.65 8.39 -14.00
CA ALA A 270 1.14 7.01 -13.99
C ALA A 270 2.55 6.93 -14.58
N ASP A 271 3.37 6.07 -14.00
CA ASP A 271 4.72 5.74 -14.47
C ASP A 271 5.16 4.42 -13.83
N GLU A 272 6.18 3.75 -14.38
CA GLU A 272 6.73 2.54 -13.80
C GLU A 272 8.26 2.57 -13.79
N THR A 273 8.87 1.91 -12.82
CA THR A 273 10.32 1.78 -12.73
C THR A 273 10.73 0.32 -12.58
N PRO A 274 11.79 -0.13 -13.30
CA PRO A 274 12.29 -1.48 -13.14
C PRO A 274 12.96 -1.65 -11.77
N ILE A 275 12.70 -2.79 -11.14
CA ILE A 275 13.31 -3.20 -9.88
C ILE A 275 13.84 -4.63 -10.02
N PRO A 276 15.09 -4.90 -9.60
CA PRO A 276 15.60 -6.25 -9.60
C PRO A 276 14.85 -7.11 -8.58
N LEU A 277 14.34 -8.25 -9.01
CA LEU A 277 13.71 -9.28 -8.19
C LEU A 277 14.61 -10.51 -8.18
N LEU A 278 14.92 -11.03 -7.00
CA LEU A 278 15.69 -12.26 -6.90
C LEU A 278 14.98 -13.40 -7.62
N ASP A 279 15.73 -14.15 -8.42
CA ASP A 279 15.26 -15.35 -9.11
C ASP A 279 15.95 -16.57 -8.48
N PRO A 280 15.29 -17.23 -7.51
CA PRO A 280 15.92 -18.31 -6.76
C PRO A 280 16.28 -19.49 -7.68
N GLY A 281 17.49 -20.01 -7.50
CA GLY A 281 18.02 -21.11 -8.29
C GLY A 281 18.74 -20.70 -9.57
N SER A 282 18.55 -19.46 -10.07
CA SER A 282 19.24 -18.96 -11.27
C SER A 282 20.58 -18.27 -10.96
N GLY A 283 20.83 -17.91 -9.70
CA GLY A 283 21.98 -17.10 -9.28
C GLY A 283 21.94 -15.65 -9.81
N LYS A 284 20.82 -15.22 -10.37
CA LYS A 284 20.62 -13.90 -11.00
C LYS A 284 19.35 -13.24 -10.45
N THR A 285 19.15 -11.99 -10.83
CA THR A 285 17.87 -11.29 -10.63
C THR A 285 17.11 -11.22 -11.95
N LYS A 286 15.79 -11.35 -11.89
CA LYS A 286 14.88 -11.02 -12.98
C LYS A 286 14.36 -9.60 -12.84
N LYS A 287 13.90 -9.02 -13.93
CA LYS A 287 13.35 -7.66 -13.95
C LYS A 287 11.88 -7.71 -13.53
N ALA A 288 11.56 -7.08 -12.41
CA ALA A 288 10.21 -6.73 -12.01
C ALA A 288 10.00 -5.22 -12.11
N TYR A 289 8.80 -4.73 -11.83
CA TYR A 289 8.46 -3.31 -11.97
C TYR A 289 7.67 -2.83 -10.75
N MET A 290 7.96 -1.59 -10.37
CA MET A 290 7.14 -0.83 -9.44
C MET A 290 6.32 0.16 -10.26
N TRP A 291 5.03 -0.12 -10.38
CA TRP A 291 4.06 0.80 -10.97
C TRP A 291 3.68 1.84 -9.93
N ALA A 292 3.58 3.08 -10.34
CA ALA A 292 3.26 4.20 -9.46
C ALA A 292 2.11 5.01 -10.04
N TYR A 293 1.15 5.35 -9.17
CA TYR A 293 0.03 6.23 -9.54
C TYR A 293 -0.07 7.33 -8.50
N ALA A 294 -0.19 8.57 -8.95
CA ALA A 294 -0.33 9.72 -8.05
C ALA A 294 -1.48 10.62 -8.48
N ARG A 295 -2.09 11.27 -7.50
CA ARG A 295 -3.02 12.37 -7.75
C ARG A 295 -2.26 13.57 -8.32
N SER A 296 -2.95 14.40 -9.10
CA SER A 296 -2.35 15.61 -9.67
C SER A 296 -1.68 16.48 -8.60
N PRO A 297 -0.54 17.14 -8.89
CA PRO A 297 0.06 18.12 -7.98
C PRO A 297 -0.86 19.31 -7.69
N HIS A 298 -1.88 19.49 -8.49
CA HIS A 298 -2.90 20.52 -8.33
C HIS A 298 -4.10 20.10 -7.46
N ASP A 299 -4.13 18.83 -7.06
CA ASP A 299 -5.13 18.33 -6.12
C ASP A 299 -4.79 18.82 -4.70
N PRO A 300 -5.78 19.29 -3.91
CA PRO A 300 -5.54 19.72 -2.54
C PRO A 300 -5.07 18.59 -1.63
N HIS A 301 -5.48 17.36 -1.90
CA HIS A 301 -5.09 16.16 -1.17
C HIS A 301 -4.14 15.31 -1.99
N ARG A 302 -2.88 15.36 -1.67
CA ARG A 302 -1.80 14.67 -2.39
C ARG A 302 -1.70 13.22 -1.96
N GLY A 303 -1.32 12.36 -2.89
CA GLY A 303 -1.07 10.95 -2.60
C GLY A 303 -0.43 10.23 -3.76
N VAL A 304 0.35 9.22 -3.42
CA VAL A 304 0.97 8.29 -4.37
C VAL A 304 0.76 6.87 -3.88
N ILE A 305 0.51 5.96 -4.80
CA ILE A 305 0.41 4.52 -4.52
C ILE A 305 1.34 3.76 -5.44
N TYR A 306 1.96 2.72 -4.91
CA TYR A 306 2.83 1.82 -5.66
C TYR A 306 2.22 0.44 -5.72
N GLU A 307 2.41 -0.24 -6.84
CA GLU A 307 2.03 -1.63 -7.05
C GLU A 307 3.24 -2.41 -7.59
N PHE A 308 3.63 -3.46 -6.87
CA PHE A 308 4.72 -4.33 -7.32
C PHE A 308 4.20 -5.37 -8.29
N CYS A 309 4.80 -5.43 -9.49
CA CYS A 309 4.41 -6.34 -10.56
C CYS A 309 5.63 -7.06 -11.14
N VAL A 310 5.46 -8.33 -11.51
CA VAL A 310 6.53 -9.15 -12.09
C VAL A 310 6.84 -8.82 -13.55
N GLY A 311 6.10 -7.87 -14.15
CA GLY A 311 6.29 -7.48 -15.54
C GLY A 311 5.83 -6.06 -15.84
N ARG A 312 6.02 -5.64 -17.10
CA ARG A 312 5.68 -4.30 -17.62
C ARG A 312 4.44 -4.31 -18.52
N GLY A 313 3.69 -5.41 -18.61
CA GLY A 313 2.56 -5.52 -19.54
C GLY A 313 1.39 -4.61 -19.18
N GLY A 314 0.60 -4.21 -20.18
CA GLY A 314 -0.58 -3.34 -20.01
C GLY A 314 -1.69 -3.93 -19.14
N GLN A 315 -1.68 -5.24 -18.86
CA GLN A 315 -2.59 -5.87 -17.92
C GLN A 315 -2.49 -5.32 -16.49
N TYR A 316 -1.32 -4.84 -16.07
CA TYR A 316 -1.13 -4.30 -14.72
C TYR A 316 -1.84 -2.96 -14.54
N PRO A 317 -1.59 -1.91 -15.33
CA PRO A 317 -2.34 -0.67 -15.20
C PRO A 317 -3.83 -0.86 -15.51
N LEU A 318 -4.20 -1.80 -16.39
CA LEU A 318 -5.59 -2.13 -16.63
C LEU A 318 -6.27 -2.71 -15.38
N ALA A 319 -5.60 -3.65 -14.69
CA ALA A 319 -6.10 -4.23 -13.45
C ALA A 319 -6.20 -3.19 -12.32
N PHE A 320 -5.22 -2.29 -12.23
CA PHE A 320 -5.22 -1.23 -11.21
C PHE A 320 -6.37 -0.24 -11.39
N LEU A 321 -6.59 0.24 -12.62
CA LEU A 321 -7.61 1.25 -12.96
C LEU A 321 -9.03 0.65 -13.16
N GLY A 322 -9.19 -0.63 -12.90
CA GLY A 322 -10.46 -1.34 -13.07
C GLY A 322 -10.76 -1.65 -14.54
N GLY A 323 -10.59 -2.87 -14.95
CA GLY A 323 -10.81 -3.37 -16.31
C GLY A 323 -10.44 -4.84 -16.44
N SER A 324 -9.83 -5.42 -15.42
CA SER A 324 -9.47 -6.83 -15.39
C SER A 324 -10.56 -7.68 -14.75
N LYS A 325 -10.85 -8.82 -15.39
CA LYS A 325 -11.76 -9.84 -14.84
C LYS A 325 -11.19 -10.55 -13.61
N ASP A 326 -9.87 -10.45 -13.38
CA ASP A 326 -9.16 -11.13 -12.31
C ASP A 326 -9.19 -10.38 -10.97
N ARG A 327 -9.67 -9.15 -10.96
CA ARG A 327 -10.01 -8.41 -9.74
C ARG A 327 -11.51 -8.20 -9.70
N PRO A 328 -12.27 -9.02 -8.96
CA PRO A 328 -13.68 -8.74 -8.67
C PRO A 328 -13.75 -7.59 -7.67
N VAL A 329 -13.55 -6.37 -8.13
CA VAL A 329 -13.84 -5.18 -7.37
C VAL A 329 -15.24 -4.73 -7.78
N PRO A 330 -16.16 -4.55 -6.85
CA PRO A 330 -17.50 -4.04 -7.16
C PRO A 330 -17.49 -2.54 -7.52
N GLU A 331 -16.32 -1.93 -7.66
CA GLU A 331 -16.14 -0.53 -8.01
C GLU A 331 -16.18 -0.35 -9.53
N PRO A 332 -16.89 0.69 -10.03
CA PRO A 332 -16.84 1.00 -11.45
C PRO A 332 -15.38 1.28 -11.87
N PRO A 333 -15.00 0.97 -13.12
CA PRO A 333 -13.67 1.29 -13.63
C PRO A 333 -13.39 2.79 -13.45
N TRP A 334 -12.16 3.13 -13.07
CA TRP A 334 -11.73 4.52 -12.95
C TRP A 334 -11.96 5.27 -14.26
N GLN A 335 -12.36 6.51 -14.15
CA GLN A 335 -12.60 7.43 -15.25
C GLN A 335 -11.90 8.75 -14.96
N GLY A 336 -11.37 9.38 -15.99
CA GLY A 336 -10.68 10.65 -15.84
C GLY A 336 -9.52 10.84 -16.81
N THR A 337 -8.61 11.74 -16.49
CA THR A 337 -7.42 12.02 -17.29
C THR A 337 -6.19 11.32 -16.69
N LEU A 338 -5.55 10.45 -17.48
CA LEU A 338 -4.30 9.80 -17.11
C LEU A 338 -3.13 10.50 -17.80
N LEU A 339 -2.23 11.10 -17.02
CA LEU A 339 -0.97 11.65 -17.51
C LEU A 339 0.13 10.60 -17.38
N CYS A 340 0.66 10.15 -18.50
CA CYS A 340 1.71 9.14 -18.58
C CYS A 340 2.69 9.46 -19.72
N ASP A 341 3.72 8.64 -19.86
CA ASP A 341 4.54 8.62 -21.07
C ASP A 341 3.79 7.94 -22.23
N GLN A 342 4.40 7.91 -23.41
CA GLN A 342 3.81 7.25 -24.60
C GLN A 342 4.11 5.74 -24.64
N TYR A 343 4.26 5.09 -23.50
CA TYR A 343 4.48 3.66 -23.45
C TYR A 343 3.22 2.89 -23.88
N ALA A 344 3.38 1.96 -24.83
CA ALA A 344 2.29 1.19 -25.42
C ALA A 344 1.47 0.37 -24.38
N GLY A 345 2.04 0.10 -23.19
CA GLY A 345 1.32 -0.57 -22.11
C GLY A 345 0.09 0.18 -21.61
N TYR A 346 -0.01 1.49 -21.85
CA TYR A 346 -1.19 2.27 -21.52
C TYR A 346 -2.29 2.27 -22.60
N ASN A 347 -2.02 1.75 -23.80
CA ASN A 347 -2.99 1.79 -24.90
C ASN A 347 -4.32 1.10 -24.54
N ALA A 348 -4.27 -0.08 -23.90
CA ALA A 348 -5.48 -0.80 -23.51
C ALA A 348 -6.28 -0.06 -22.40
N VAL A 349 -5.59 0.72 -21.56
CA VAL A 349 -6.20 1.53 -20.51
C VAL A 349 -6.92 2.75 -21.06
N LEU A 350 -6.36 3.31 -22.15
CA LEU A 350 -6.80 4.57 -22.77
C LEU A 350 -7.62 4.33 -24.06
N ASP A 351 -8.00 3.08 -24.31
CA ASP A 351 -8.85 2.74 -25.45
C ASP A 351 -10.26 3.35 -25.26
N THR A 352 -10.53 4.42 -25.99
CA THR A 352 -11.81 5.16 -25.92
C THR A 352 -13.00 4.37 -26.42
N SER A 353 -12.79 3.29 -27.19
CA SER A 353 -13.87 2.39 -27.60
C SER A 353 -14.40 1.55 -26.41
N VAL A 354 -13.54 1.28 -25.43
CA VAL A 354 -13.86 0.53 -24.21
C VAL A 354 -14.13 1.49 -23.03
N TYR A 355 -13.34 2.53 -22.92
CA TYR A 355 -13.38 3.50 -21.82
C TYR A 355 -13.55 4.93 -22.34
N PRO A 356 -14.73 5.30 -22.85
CA PRO A 356 -14.95 6.59 -23.55
C PRO A 356 -14.75 7.83 -22.68
N GLN A 357 -14.75 7.69 -21.35
CA GLN A 357 -14.55 8.78 -20.42
C GLN A 357 -13.09 8.92 -19.95
N ARG A 358 -12.17 8.04 -20.39
CA ARG A 358 -10.74 8.18 -20.10
C ARG A 358 -10.08 9.06 -21.16
N LYS A 359 -9.25 9.99 -20.70
CA LYS A 359 -8.47 10.90 -21.55
C LYS A 359 -6.98 10.68 -21.33
N ALA A 360 -6.23 10.67 -22.42
CA ALA A 360 -4.78 10.64 -22.37
C ALA A 360 -4.21 12.05 -22.23
N ALA A 361 -3.33 12.27 -21.27
CA ALA A 361 -2.44 13.42 -21.22
C ALA A 361 -1.00 12.94 -21.35
N ALA A 362 -0.17 13.64 -22.11
CA ALA A 362 1.21 13.27 -22.32
C ALA A 362 2.17 14.23 -21.59
N CYS A 363 3.32 13.69 -21.19
CA CYS A 363 4.33 14.42 -20.42
C CYS A 363 5.21 15.30 -21.29
N ALA A 364 5.15 16.62 -21.12
CA ALA A 364 6.02 17.57 -21.82
C ALA A 364 7.51 17.38 -21.47
N ALA A 365 7.85 16.92 -20.27
CA ALA A 365 9.23 16.62 -19.89
C ALA A 365 9.84 15.49 -20.73
N HIS A 366 9.06 14.47 -21.08
CA HIS A 366 9.51 13.40 -21.97
C HIS A 366 9.72 13.90 -23.41
N ALA A 367 8.81 14.73 -23.92
CA ALA A 367 9.00 15.37 -25.24
C ALA A 367 10.26 16.25 -25.25
N ARG A 368 10.45 17.10 -24.21
CA ARG A 368 11.65 17.94 -24.05
C ARG A 368 12.94 17.09 -23.97
N ARG A 369 12.93 15.98 -23.25
CA ARG A 369 14.10 15.09 -23.10
C ARG A 369 14.60 14.54 -24.42
N LYS A 370 13.72 14.28 -25.40
CA LYS A 370 14.12 13.86 -26.75
C LYS A 370 15.02 14.89 -27.44
N PHE A 371 14.79 16.17 -27.23
CA PHE A 371 15.66 17.23 -27.75
C PHE A 371 16.92 17.40 -26.90
N GLU A 372 16.86 17.24 -25.59
CA GLU A 372 18.03 17.33 -24.71
C GLU A 372 19.08 16.27 -25.06
N GLU A 373 18.65 15.03 -25.38
CA GLU A 373 19.54 13.96 -25.85
C GLU A 373 20.28 14.30 -27.17
N LEU A 374 19.71 15.22 -27.97
CA LEU A 374 20.30 15.67 -29.22
C LEU A 374 21.27 16.85 -29.05
N SER A 375 21.25 17.54 -27.92
CA SER A 375 22.09 18.72 -27.67
C SER A 375 23.59 18.40 -27.68
N HIS A 376 23.94 17.12 -27.48
CA HIS A 376 25.31 16.59 -27.56
C HIS A 376 25.64 15.98 -28.94
N GLY A 377 24.77 16.16 -29.93
CA GLY A 377 24.96 15.70 -31.33
C GLY A 377 25.85 16.60 -32.17
N GLY A 378 25.85 16.39 -33.50
CA GLY A 378 26.55 17.27 -34.44
C GLY A 378 25.97 18.71 -34.47
N PRO A 379 26.69 19.70 -35.02
CA PRO A 379 26.34 21.13 -34.92
C PRO A 379 24.90 21.47 -35.32
N SER A 380 24.39 20.95 -36.44
CA SER A 380 23.02 21.22 -36.90
C SER A 380 21.96 20.62 -35.99
N ALA A 381 22.17 19.38 -35.51
CA ALA A 381 21.26 18.72 -34.58
C ALA A 381 21.25 19.42 -33.23
N SER A 382 22.40 19.92 -32.77
CA SER A 382 22.55 20.68 -31.54
C SER A 382 21.82 22.02 -31.62
N ALA A 383 21.90 22.75 -32.74
CA ALA A 383 21.24 24.04 -32.93
C ALA A 383 19.70 23.90 -32.89
N LEU A 384 19.13 22.91 -33.60
CA LEU A 384 17.69 22.63 -33.57
C LEU A 384 17.23 22.16 -32.18
N ALA A 385 18.04 21.35 -31.50
CA ALA A 385 17.75 20.92 -30.14
C ALA A 385 17.73 22.10 -29.16
N GLN A 386 18.69 23.02 -29.25
CA GLN A 386 18.73 24.22 -28.39
C GLN A 386 17.53 25.13 -28.61
N GLU A 387 17.11 25.33 -29.86
CA GLU A 387 15.91 26.10 -30.18
C GLU A 387 14.65 25.44 -29.59
N ALA A 388 14.48 24.13 -29.74
CA ALA A 388 13.38 23.41 -29.11
C ALA A 388 13.39 23.57 -27.58
N LEU A 389 14.55 23.42 -26.95
CA LEU A 389 14.71 23.55 -25.50
C LEU A 389 14.37 24.95 -24.99
N GLN A 390 14.74 26.00 -25.74
CA GLN A 390 14.37 27.41 -25.42
C GLN A 390 12.86 27.61 -25.49
N ARG A 391 12.18 27.05 -26.49
CA ARG A 391 10.72 27.11 -26.62
C ARG A 391 10.01 26.38 -25.48
N PHE A 392 10.46 25.18 -25.11
CA PHE A 392 9.97 24.48 -23.92
C PHE A 392 10.22 25.28 -22.63
N ALA A 393 11.39 25.92 -22.48
CA ALA A 393 11.70 26.76 -21.32
C ALA A 393 10.71 27.93 -21.15
N ARG A 394 10.31 28.59 -22.25
CA ARG A 394 9.26 29.63 -22.22
C ARG A 394 7.92 29.11 -21.74
N ILE A 395 7.52 27.90 -22.18
CA ILE A 395 6.29 27.23 -21.72
C ILE A 395 6.36 26.97 -20.23
N TYR A 396 7.47 26.38 -19.73
CA TYR A 396 7.66 26.13 -18.30
C TYR A 396 7.69 27.39 -17.44
N GLN A 397 8.26 28.49 -17.94
CA GLN A 397 8.22 29.78 -17.27
C GLN A 397 6.79 30.29 -17.11
N ALA A 398 5.98 30.21 -18.17
CA ALA A 398 4.57 30.57 -18.12
C ALA A 398 3.78 29.70 -17.14
N GLU A 399 3.94 28.38 -17.19
CA GLU A 399 3.30 27.43 -16.27
C GLU A 399 3.68 27.69 -14.79
N GLY A 400 4.95 28.06 -14.53
CA GLY A 400 5.43 28.39 -13.19
C GLY A 400 4.65 29.51 -12.51
N LEU A 401 4.19 30.51 -13.28
CA LEU A 401 3.38 31.63 -12.79
C LEU A 401 1.97 31.20 -12.34
N LEU A 402 1.52 30.01 -12.78
CA LEU A 402 0.14 29.54 -12.59
C LEU A 402 0.01 28.54 -11.41
N SER A 403 1.09 28.23 -10.74
CA SER A 403 1.17 27.15 -9.75
C SER A 403 0.19 27.31 -8.57
N ALA A 404 -0.03 28.56 -8.11
CA ALA A 404 -0.90 28.88 -6.98
C ALA A 404 -2.37 29.11 -7.36
N MET A 405 -2.72 29.07 -8.65
CA MET A 405 -4.06 29.35 -9.14
C MET A 405 -5.00 28.15 -8.94
N SER A 406 -6.30 28.42 -8.76
CA SER A 406 -7.33 27.37 -8.84
C SER A 406 -7.38 26.76 -10.25
N ALA A 407 -7.99 25.57 -10.38
CA ALA A 407 -8.08 24.88 -11.67
C ALA A 407 -8.75 25.75 -12.76
N THR A 408 -9.82 26.46 -12.43
CA THR A 408 -10.54 27.36 -13.36
C THR A 408 -9.68 28.54 -13.77
N GLN A 409 -9.03 29.21 -12.81
CA GLN A 409 -8.13 30.33 -13.08
C GLN A 409 -6.93 29.89 -13.92
N ARG A 410 -6.35 28.73 -13.60
CA ARG A 410 -5.21 28.17 -14.34
C ARG A 410 -5.59 27.85 -15.78
N GLN A 411 -6.77 27.26 -16.00
CA GLN A 411 -7.26 27.00 -17.36
C GLN A 411 -7.39 28.29 -18.17
N GLN A 412 -7.99 29.34 -17.61
CA GLN A 412 -8.13 30.62 -18.29
C GLN A 412 -6.79 31.27 -18.60
N ALA A 413 -5.88 31.29 -17.63
CA ALA A 413 -4.53 31.84 -17.80
C ALA A 413 -3.71 31.05 -18.84
N ARG A 414 -3.85 29.71 -18.88
CA ARG A 414 -3.21 28.86 -19.89
C ARG A 414 -3.65 29.19 -21.30
N GLN A 415 -4.93 29.49 -21.52
CA GLN A 415 -5.43 29.90 -22.84
C GLN A 415 -4.79 31.21 -23.30
N GLN A 416 -4.49 32.13 -22.37
CA GLN A 416 -3.91 33.42 -22.69
C GLN A 416 -2.38 33.41 -22.80
N LEU A 417 -1.70 32.70 -21.88
CA LEU A 417 -0.25 32.79 -21.72
C LEU A 417 0.48 31.56 -22.33
N CYS A 418 -0.05 30.36 -22.16
CA CYS A 418 0.63 29.14 -22.57
C CYS A 418 0.24 28.69 -23.97
N LYS A 419 -1.04 28.79 -24.34
CA LYS A 419 -1.52 28.35 -25.66
C LYS A 419 -0.77 28.97 -26.83
N PRO A 420 -0.52 30.29 -26.89
CA PRO A 420 0.26 30.88 -27.99
C PRO A 420 1.67 30.29 -28.10
N LEU A 421 2.34 29.99 -26.97
CA LEU A 421 3.67 29.40 -26.96
C LEU A 421 3.65 27.94 -27.49
N TRP A 422 2.61 27.17 -27.17
CA TRP A 422 2.40 25.83 -27.72
C TRP A 422 2.10 25.89 -29.22
N ASP A 423 1.28 26.82 -29.67
CA ASP A 423 0.95 27.00 -31.09
C ASP A 423 2.22 27.39 -31.89
N GLU A 424 3.06 28.32 -31.38
CA GLU A 424 4.36 28.62 -31.96
C GLU A 424 5.28 27.40 -32.05
N LEU A 425 5.32 26.60 -30.99
CA LEU A 425 6.13 25.38 -30.96
C LEU A 425 5.66 24.37 -32.00
N LYS A 426 4.33 24.20 -32.15
CA LYS A 426 3.76 23.31 -33.18
C LYS A 426 4.16 23.70 -34.58
N VAL A 427 3.95 24.98 -34.92
CA VAL A 427 4.29 25.50 -36.25
C VAL A 427 5.78 25.31 -36.53
N TRP A 428 6.63 25.62 -35.57
CA TRP A 428 8.07 25.43 -35.68
C TRP A 428 8.44 23.96 -35.91
N MET A 429 7.87 23.03 -35.13
CA MET A 429 8.11 21.58 -35.30
C MET A 429 7.67 21.08 -36.67
N GLN A 430 6.54 21.58 -37.18
CA GLN A 430 6.03 21.20 -38.50
C GLN A 430 6.96 21.69 -39.62
N LEU A 431 7.44 22.92 -39.53
CA LEU A 431 8.37 23.51 -40.51
C LEU A 431 9.73 22.79 -40.51
N GLU A 432 10.32 22.59 -39.33
CA GLU A 432 11.62 21.92 -39.22
C GLU A 432 11.49 20.40 -39.53
N GLY A 433 10.38 19.79 -39.16
CA GLY A 433 10.10 18.39 -39.53
C GLY A 433 10.04 18.17 -41.04
N ALA A 434 9.54 19.15 -41.80
CA ALA A 434 9.53 19.07 -43.27
C ALA A 434 10.93 19.24 -43.89
N ARG A 435 11.86 19.87 -43.21
CA ARG A 435 13.24 20.13 -43.66
C ARG A 435 14.21 19.00 -43.31
N VAL A 436 13.91 18.24 -42.26
CA VAL A 436 14.80 17.21 -41.73
C VAL A 436 14.47 15.85 -42.37
N LEU A 437 15.51 15.08 -42.76
CA LEU A 437 15.35 13.75 -43.36
C LEU A 437 14.65 12.79 -42.40
N ALA A 438 13.74 11.99 -42.98
CA ALA A 438 13.06 10.91 -42.27
C ALA A 438 14.08 9.94 -41.65
N GLY A 439 13.78 9.40 -40.48
CA GLY A 439 14.65 8.44 -39.77
C GLY A 439 15.79 9.07 -38.94
N THR A 440 16.07 10.37 -39.09
CA THR A 440 17.06 11.06 -38.23
C THR A 440 16.54 11.18 -36.80
N LYS A 441 17.44 11.24 -35.80
CA LYS A 441 17.07 11.42 -34.40
C LYS A 441 16.27 12.71 -34.15
N VAL A 442 16.61 13.79 -34.88
CA VAL A 442 15.88 15.07 -34.83
C VAL A 442 14.43 14.86 -35.32
N ARG A 443 14.26 14.19 -36.45
CA ARG A 443 12.92 13.89 -36.97
C ARG A 443 12.12 13.02 -36.00
N GLN A 444 12.73 12.00 -35.41
CA GLN A 444 12.09 11.16 -34.39
C GLN A 444 11.64 11.97 -33.16
N ALA A 445 12.43 12.95 -32.68
CA ALA A 445 12.04 13.81 -31.57
C ALA A 445 10.84 14.72 -31.92
N ILE A 446 10.82 15.26 -33.13
CA ILE A 446 9.70 16.05 -33.65
C ILE A 446 8.44 15.18 -33.79
N ASP A 447 8.55 14.03 -34.45
CA ASP A 447 7.44 13.11 -34.68
C ASP A 447 6.85 12.61 -33.35
N TYR A 448 7.69 12.29 -32.36
CA TYR A 448 7.25 11.92 -31.02
C TYR A 448 6.34 12.98 -30.40
N SER A 449 6.70 14.25 -30.53
CA SER A 449 5.91 15.36 -29.98
C SER A 449 4.64 15.62 -30.79
N LEU A 450 4.73 15.61 -32.12
CA LEU A 450 3.58 15.88 -32.99
C LEU A 450 2.54 14.77 -32.97
N GLN A 451 2.94 13.50 -32.86
CA GLN A 451 2.01 12.36 -32.76
C GLN A 451 1.16 12.40 -31.48
N ALA A 452 1.72 12.90 -30.39
CA ALA A 452 1.01 13.02 -29.11
C ALA A 452 0.49 14.47 -28.87
N TRP A 453 0.38 15.31 -29.90
CA TRP A 453 0.14 16.74 -29.73
C TRP A 453 -1.10 17.06 -28.90
N ASP A 454 -2.22 16.42 -29.19
CA ASP A 454 -3.49 16.64 -28.50
C ASP A 454 -3.40 16.22 -27.03
N ALA A 455 -2.70 15.12 -26.73
CA ALA A 455 -2.44 14.68 -25.37
C ALA A 455 -1.45 15.61 -24.63
N LEU A 456 -0.42 16.14 -25.32
CA LEU A 456 0.53 17.11 -24.76
C LEU A 456 -0.14 18.44 -24.41
N THR A 457 -1.12 18.87 -25.20
CA THR A 457 -1.80 20.15 -25.02
C THR A 457 -3.12 20.05 -24.26
N LEU A 458 -3.54 18.85 -23.82
CA LEU A 458 -4.78 18.66 -23.08
C LEU A 458 -4.87 19.53 -21.82
N HIS A 459 -3.76 19.72 -21.12
CA HIS A 459 -3.67 20.57 -19.92
C HIS A 459 -4.11 22.02 -20.18
N LEU A 460 -4.03 22.52 -21.40
CA LEU A 460 -4.48 23.88 -21.74
C LEU A 460 -5.98 24.06 -21.55
N SER A 461 -6.77 22.99 -21.77
CA SER A 461 -8.22 23.00 -21.60
C SER A 461 -8.70 22.38 -20.26
N HIS A 462 -7.78 21.82 -19.46
CA HIS A 462 -8.09 21.17 -18.19
C HIS A 462 -7.13 21.67 -17.10
N GLY A 463 -7.61 22.59 -16.26
CA GLY A 463 -6.76 23.25 -15.25
C GLY A 463 -6.24 22.33 -14.13
N GLY A 464 -6.85 21.17 -13.91
CA GLY A 464 -6.40 20.15 -12.96
C GLY A 464 -5.25 19.27 -13.48
N VAL A 465 -5.07 19.21 -14.81
CA VAL A 465 -4.03 18.41 -15.45
C VAL A 465 -2.69 19.16 -15.42
N ALA A 466 -1.62 18.50 -15.02
CA ALA A 466 -0.27 19.06 -15.03
C ALA A 466 0.34 19.02 -16.44
N VAL A 467 1.35 19.87 -16.68
CA VAL A 467 2.07 19.94 -17.96
C VAL A 467 3.03 18.73 -18.14
N ASP A 468 3.49 18.14 -17.04
CA ASP A 468 4.43 17.02 -17.06
C ASP A 468 4.21 16.05 -15.89
N ASN A 469 4.99 14.96 -15.92
CA ASN A 469 4.97 13.88 -14.92
C ASN A 469 6.05 14.01 -13.83
N ASN A 470 6.78 15.13 -13.77
CA ASN A 470 7.89 15.32 -12.85
C ASN A 470 7.50 15.12 -11.38
N HIS A 471 6.24 15.46 -11.04
CA HIS A 471 5.70 15.24 -9.71
C HIS A 471 5.77 13.76 -9.31
N LEU A 472 5.33 12.84 -10.19
CA LEU A 472 5.39 11.40 -9.94
C LEU A 472 6.82 10.87 -10.07
N GLU A 473 7.61 11.34 -11.03
CA GLU A 473 9.02 10.93 -11.18
C GLU A 473 9.82 11.17 -9.89
N GLN A 474 9.54 12.26 -9.16
CA GLN A 474 10.15 12.54 -7.86
C GLN A 474 9.79 11.49 -6.81
N GLN A 475 8.57 10.95 -6.85
CA GLN A 475 8.12 9.89 -5.94
C GLN A 475 8.73 8.51 -6.29
N ILE A 476 9.15 8.32 -7.53
CA ILE A 476 9.85 7.10 -7.99
C ILE A 476 11.35 7.10 -7.61
N LYS A 477 11.97 8.27 -7.47
CA LYS A 477 13.40 8.37 -7.12
C LYS A 477 13.82 7.56 -5.90
N PRO A 478 13.06 7.52 -4.78
CA PRO A 478 13.42 6.73 -3.60
C PRO A 478 13.61 5.24 -3.91
N TRP A 479 12.84 4.67 -4.82
CA TRP A 479 12.99 3.28 -5.25
C TRP A 479 14.34 3.02 -5.92
N LYS A 480 14.78 3.91 -6.81
CA LYS A 480 16.08 3.82 -7.48
C LYS A 480 17.24 4.01 -6.52
N LEU A 481 17.09 4.93 -5.55
CA LEU A 481 18.10 5.15 -4.50
C LEU A 481 18.18 3.95 -3.56
N GLY A 482 17.04 3.43 -3.14
CA GLY A 482 16.95 2.23 -2.31
C GLY A 482 17.60 1.03 -2.98
N ALA A 483 17.28 0.77 -4.24
CA ALA A 483 17.85 -0.34 -5.01
C ALA A 483 19.39 -0.32 -5.07
N LYS A 484 20.03 0.86 -5.06
CA LYS A 484 21.49 0.98 -4.98
C LYS A 484 22.07 0.51 -3.64
N ASN A 485 21.27 0.53 -2.57
CA ASN A 485 21.69 0.12 -1.22
C ASN A 485 21.34 -1.34 -0.90
N TRP A 486 20.11 -1.77 -1.19
CA TRP A 486 19.63 -3.11 -0.89
C TRP A 486 19.62 -4.05 -2.10
N LEU A 487 20.06 -3.60 -3.28
CA LEU A 487 20.38 -4.31 -4.53
C LEU A 487 19.18 -4.95 -5.24
N PHE A 488 18.31 -5.68 -4.56
CA PHE A 488 17.15 -6.36 -5.13
C PHE A 488 16.05 -6.60 -4.09
N ILE A 489 14.86 -6.91 -4.58
CA ILE A 489 13.74 -7.45 -3.79
C ILE A 489 13.85 -8.97 -3.80
N GLY A 490 13.76 -9.62 -2.64
CA GLY A 490 14.01 -11.05 -2.51
C GLY A 490 12.85 -11.92 -2.97
N SER A 491 11.60 -11.44 -2.90
CA SER A 491 10.42 -12.17 -3.37
C SER A 491 9.31 -11.22 -3.82
N GLU A 492 8.30 -11.77 -4.46
CA GLU A 492 7.12 -11.00 -4.89
C GLU A 492 6.35 -10.43 -3.69
N LEU A 493 6.23 -11.21 -2.61
CA LEU A 493 5.55 -10.76 -1.39
C LEU A 493 6.30 -9.60 -0.72
N ALA A 494 7.64 -9.66 -0.67
CA ALA A 494 8.45 -8.56 -0.16
C ALA A 494 8.26 -7.29 -1.00
N GLY A 495 8.15 -7.43 -2.33
CA GLY A 495 7.85 -6.33 -3.23
C GLY A 495 6.48 -5.69 -2.96
N GLN A 496 5.45 -6.51 -2.74
CA GLN A 496 4.11 -6.04 -2.37
C GLN A 496 4.12 -5.31 -1.03
N ARG A 497 4.81 -5.84 -0.01
CA ARG A 497 4.92 -5.19 1.31
C ARG A 497 5.69 -3.88 1.25
N ALA A 498 6.77 -3.85 0.47
CA ALA A 498 7.51 -2.61 0.22
C ALA A 498 6.63 -1.55 -0.47
N ALA A 499 5.81 -1.94 -1.45
CA ALA A 499 4.87 -1.06 -2.11
C ALA A 499 3.83 -0.48 -1.13
N ILE A 500 3.26 -1.31 -0.24
CA ILE A 500 2.33 -0.88 0.81
C ILE A 500 2.96 0.20 1.69
N VAL A 501 4.11 -0.10 2.28
CA VAL A 501 4.81 0.82 3.20
C VAL A 501 5.18 2.12 2.50
N MET A 502 5.79 2.03 1.32
CA MET A 502 6.23 3.22 0.58
C MET A 502 5.07 4.09 0.11
N SER A 503 3.92 3.52 -0.23
CA SER A 503 2.72 4.29 -0.59
C SER A 503 2.29 5.20 0.56
N LEU A 504 2.24 4.67 1.77
CA LEU A 504 1.84 5.43 2.95
C LEU A 504 2.92 6.44 3.38
N VAL A 505 4.19 6.03 3.37
CA VAL A 505 5.34 6.88 3.73
C VAL A 505 5.48 8.07 2.78
N GLN A 506 5.44 7.85 1.47
CA GLN A 506 5.58 8.95 0.52
C GLN A 506 4.34 9.87 0.54
N SER A 507 3.14 9.31 0.67
CA SER A 507 1.93 10.11 0.81
C SER A 507 1.92 10.93 2.11
N ALA A 508 2.45 10.41 3.22
CA ALA A 508 2.64 11.19 4.44
C ALA A 508 3.57 12.38 4.19
N LYS A 509 4.74 12.15 3.57
CA LYS A 509 5.68 13.23 3.19
C LYS A 509 5.05 14.28 2.29
N MET A 510 4.26 13.86 1.30
CA MET A 510 3.57 14.77 0.37
C MET A 510 2.54 15.67 1.08
N ASN A 511 1.98 15.24 2.21
CA ASN A 511 1.04 16.00 3.04
C ASN A 511 1.71 16.68 4.25
N GLY A 512 3.04 16.74 4.31
CA GLY A 512 3.78 17.39 5.39
C GLY A 512 3.71 16.65 6.72
N VAL A 513 3.33 15.39 6.70
CA VAL A 513 3.25 14.52 7.88
C VAL A 513 4.58 13.81 8.09
N GLU A 514 5.10 13.81 9.34
CA GLU A 514 6.32 13.13 9.69
C GLU A 514 6.09 11.60 9.63
N PRO A 515 6.84 10.85 8.78
CA PRO A 515 6.50 9.48 8.44
C PRO A 515 6.65 8.49 9.61
N TRP A 516 7.64 8.69 10.50
CA TRP A 516 7.82 7.80 11.64
C TRP A 516 6.68 7.97 12.66
N ALA A 517 6.33 9.22 13.00
CA ALA A 517 5.23 9.52 13.92
C ALA A 517 3.91 8.97 13.37
N TYR A 518 3.70 9.12 12.06
CA TYR A 518 2.55 8.58 11.35
C TYR A 518 2.47 7.06 11.47
N LEU A 519 3.52 6.34 11.05
CA LEU A 519 3.51 4.88 11.07
C LEU A 519 3.43 4.34 12.50
N ARG A 520 4.10 4.96 13.47
CA ARG A 520 4.02 4.57 14.89
C ARG A 520 2.59 4.58 15.39
N ASP A 521 1.88 5.70 15.16
CA ASP A 521 0.52 5.88 15.61
C ASP A 521 -0.46 4.96 14.86
N VAL A 522 -0.31 4.83 13.54
CA VAL A 522 -1.15 3.94 12.72
C VAL A 522 -0.96 2.49 13.15
N LEU A 523 0.27 2.00 13.29
CA LEU A 523 0.55 0.62 13.71
C LEU A 523 0.05 0.32 15.13
N ALA A 524 0.01 1.32 16.01
CA ALA A 524 -0.56 1.16 17.36
C ALA A 524 -2.09 1.02 17.33
N ARG A 525 -2.77 1.61 16.36
CA ARG A 525 -4.24 1.68 16.30
C ARG A 525 -4.88 0.73 15.30
N ILE A 526 -4.17 0.31 14.26
CA ILE A 526 -4.75 -0.37 13.09
C ILE A 526 -5.58 -1.61 13.43
N HIS A 527 -5.21 -2.35 14.46
CA HIS A 527 -5.91 -3.58 14.86
C HIS A 527 -7.19 -3.32 15.67
N SER A 528 -7.28 -2.18 16.34
CA SER A 528 -8.44 -1.78 17.14
C SER A 528 -9.31 -0.73 16.46
N HIS A 529 -8.81 -0.12 15.38
CA HIS A 529 -9.54 0.92 14.65
C HIS A 529 -10.69 0.31 13.82
N PRO A 530 -11.91 0.84 13.91
CA PRO A 530 -13.04 0.31 13.14
C PRO A 530 -12.78 0.40 11.62
N ASN A 531 -12.95 -0.71 10.91
CA ASN A 531 -12.77 -0.73 9.45
C ASN A 531 -13.65 0.27 8.69
N ALA A 532 -14.84 0.57 9.20
CA ALA A 532 -15.73 1.58 8.64
C ALA A 532 -15.15 3.01 8.71
N ARG A 533 -14.15 3.24 9.54
CA ARG A 533 -13.50 4.53 9.77
C ARG A 533 -12.02 4.53 9.38
N ILE A 534 -11.56 3.52 8.64
CA ILE A 534 -10.14 3.35 8.30
C ILE A 534 -9.56 4.54 7.53
N GLU A 535 -10.40 5.29 6.82
CA GLU A 535 -10.01 6.49 6.08
C GLU A 535 -9.48 7.62 6.98
N GLU A 536 -9.83 7.63 8.28
CA GLU A 536 -9.27 8.58 9.25
C GLU A 536 -7.77 8.41 9.46
N LEU A 537 -7.24 7.22 9.15
CA LEU A 537 -5.83 6.88 9.23
C LEU A 537 -5.07 7.20 7.94
N LEU A 538 -5.74 7.64 6.86
CA LEU A 538 -5.08 8.01 5.61
C LEU A 538 -4.15 9.21 5.82
N PRO A 539 -3.00 9.28 5.12
CA PRO A 539 -1.98 10.32 5.34
C PRO A 539 -2.51 11.76 5.32
N HIS A 540 -3.48 12.06 4.46
CA HIS A 540 -4.07 13.40 4.33
C HIS A 540 -5.17 13.69 5.37
N CYS A 541 -5.72 12.66 6.04
CA CYS A 541 -6.73 12.79 7.08
C CYS A 541 -6.16 12.63 8.48
N TRP A 542 -4.95 12.05 8.58
CA TRP A 542 -4.37 11.64 9.85
C TRP A 542 -4.18 12.81 10.82
N LYS A 543 -4.60 12.56 12.05
CA LYS A 543 -4.33 13.41 13.21
C LYS A 543 -3.69 12.55 14.29
N SER A 544 -2.61 13.02 14.87
CA SER A 544 -1.96 12.31 15.98
C SER A 544 -2.96 12.13 17.13
N ALA A 545 -3.11 10.89 17.60
CA ALA A 545 -3.94 10.60 18.77
C ALA A 545 -3.17 10.83 20.08
N SER A 546 -1.84 10.86 20.02
CA SER A 546 -1.00 11.03 21.20
C SER A 546 -0.40 12.44 21.23
N PRO A 547 -0.37 13.11 22.39
CA PRO A 547 0.51 14.26 22.55
C PRO A 547 1.95 13.80 22.29
N THR A 548 2.68 14.58 21.53
CA THR A 548 4.11 14.37 21.28
C THR A 548 4.82 14.21 22.61
N ILE A 549 5.48 13.05 22.83
CA ILE A 549 6.32 12.81 24.03
C ILE A 549 7.56 13.68 23.93
#